data_be1825fa81caa0811edb54fbe1e59d4b
#
_entry.id   be1825fa81caa0811edb54fbe1e59d4b
#
_cell.length_a   1.000
_cell.length_b   1.000
_cell.length_c   1.000
_cell.angle_alpha   90.00
_cell.angle_beta   90.00
_cell.angle_gamma   90.00
#
_symmetry.space_group_name_H-M   'P 1'
#
loop_
_entity.id
_entity.type
_entity.pdbx_description
1 polymer ?
#
loop_
_entity_poly.entity_id
_entity_poly.type
_entity_poly.pdbx_seq_one_letter_code
_entity_poly.pdbx_strand_id
1 'polypeptide(L)'
;EIRRIAPDPTSAFDVSDFTLRAGPARVVLSDGILVPSTPVAGRPVEFVFMGMGRIELDPPDGIEAGQLELFTGSTRLRQPFRRAVFVIALDTAVDAIARRPTRPVDGAAADDAEAMLEAWLAGPERRWLDVEARIFADAVGDPLAAGFFCGSFEGTDLGRFLYVVDPMAHEQVTLGQFVRADLSKRDERRARRTIEKAQREGKLIGLEVADLGTWDTWVSTSFQSDDARSTSGSRGVEPDHYEIDAALRGRDLELEATVRVSLRVVVDRLRTVDF
;
A
#
# COMPACT_ATOMS: atom_id res chain seq x y z
N GLU A 1 -14.72 -4.84 11.63
CA GLU A 1 -13.50 -4.42 12.38
C GLU A 1 -12.64 -3.46 11.57
N ILE A 2 -12.33 -3.74 10.30
CA ILE A 2 -11.47 -2.89 9.44
C ILE A 2 -11.97 -1.42 9.36
N ARG A 3 -13.27 -1.17 9.46
CA ARG A 3 -13.83 0.19 9.44
C ARG A 3 -13.67 0.98 10.74
N ARG A 4 -13.06 0.39 11.77
CA ARG A 4 -12.89 0.99 13.10
C ARG A 4 -11.43 0.94 13.55
N ILE A 5 -10.52 0.92 12.60
CA ILE A 5 -9.09 0.99 12.92
C ILE A 5 -8.79 2.34 13.54
N ALA A 6 -8.23 2.31 14.74
CA ALA A 6 -7.78 3.48 15.48
C ALA A 6 -6.44 3.12 16.16
N PRO A 7 -5.58 4.07 16.49
CA PRO A 7 -4.37 3.77 17.23
C PRO A 7 -4.70 3.31 18.65
N ASP A 8 -3.88 2.42 19.19
CA ASP A 8 -3.91 2.01 20.60
C ASP A 8 -2.69 2.60 21.33
N PRO A 9 -2.81 3.82 21.86
CA PRO A 9 -1.71 4.47 22.54
C PRO A 9 -1.33 3.82 23.89
N THR A 10 -2.16 2.90 24.40
CA THR A 10 -1.90 2.21 25.66
C THR A 10 -0.86 1.10 25.52
N SER A 11 -0.63 0.62 24.29
CA SER A 11 0.19 -0.54 23.95
C SER A 11 1.35 -0.19 23.00
N ALA A 12 1.84 1.05 23.04
CA ALA A 12 2.95 1.46 22.17
C ALA A 12 4.23 0.71 22.52
N PHE A 13 5.02 0.34 21.51
CA PHE A 13 6.27 -0.38 21.63
C PHE A 13 7.46 0.60 21.54
N ASP A 14 8.40 0.52 22.49
CA ASP A 14 9.69 1.18 22.34
C ASP A 14 10.54 0.44 21.32
N VAL A 15 11.07 1.16 20.35
CA VAL A 15 11.97 0.62 19.35
C VAL A 15 13.29 1.37 19.34
N SER A 16 14.37 0.60 19.45
CA SER A 16 15.74 1.08 19.30
C SER A 16 16.52 0.04 18.51
N ASP A 17 17.28 0.48 17.52
CA ASP A 17 18.06 -0.39 16.63
C ASP A 17 17.26 -1.57 16.10
N PHE A 18 15.99 -1.33 15.72
CA PHE A 18 15.10 -2.35 15.23
C PHE A 18 15.05 -2.33 13.71
N THR A 19 15.26 -3.48 13.09
CA THR A 19 15.25 -3.61 11.62
C THR A 19 14.09 -4.50 11.19
N LEU A 20 13.23 -3.92 10.34
CA LEU A 20 12.24 -4.64 9.55
C LEU A 20 12.83 -4.95 8.18
N ARG A 21 12.71 -6.21 7.75
CA ARG A 21 13.02 -6.60 6.38
C ARG A 21 11.70 -6.84 5.64
N ALA A 22 11.48 -6.09 4.58
CA ALA A 22 10.30 -6.21 3.72
C ALA A 22 10.78 -6.36 2.28
N GLY A 23 10.77 -7.58 1.75
CA GLY A 23 11.39 -7.87 0.46
C GLY A 23 12.87 -7.43 0.41
N PRO A 24 13.30 -6.73 -0.65
CA PRO A 24 14.67 -6.24 -0.79
C PRO A 24 15.01 -5.04 0.11
N ALA A 25 14.00 -4.36 0.69
CA ALA A 25 14.25 -3.19 1.52
C ALA A 25 14.53 -3.55 2.98
N ARG A 26 15.30 -2.67 3.63
CA ARG A 26 15.54 -2.62 5.06
C ARG A 26 14.99 -1.33 5.64
N VAL A 27 14.08 -1.43 6.59
CA VAL A 27 13.59 -0.30 7.37
C VAL A 27 14.22 -0.38 8.74
N VAL A 28 15.11 0.55 9.04
CA VAL A 28 15.84 0.64 10.31
C VAL A 28 15.16 1.70 11.16
N LEU A 29 14.63 1.30 12.30
CA LEU A 29 14.07 2.19 13.30
C LEU A 29 15.15 2.37 14.39
N SER A 30 15.84 3.50 14.32
CA SER A 30 17.02 3.72 15.17
C SER A 30 16.63 4.06 16.61
N ASP A 31 15.57 4.85 16.76
CA ASP A 31 15.02 5.24 18.07
C ASP A 31 13.61 5.78 17.89
N GLY A 32 12.68 5.43 18.78
CA GLY A 32 11.31 5.94 18.72
C GLY A 32 10.27 4.97 19.28
N ILE A 33 9.04 5.19 18.89
CA ILE A 33 7.89 4.40 19.31
C ILE A 33 7.11 3.90 18.10
N LEU A 34 6.54 2.71 18.24
CA LEU A 34 5.52 2.14 17.36
C LEU A 34 4.19 2.06 18.10
N VAL A 35 3.21 2.85 17.69
CA VAL A 35 1.84 2.79 18.20
C VAL A 35 1.04 1.84 17.33
N PRO A 36 0.58 0.68 17.85
CA PRO A 36 -0.20 -0.25 17.08
C PRO A 36 -1.61 0.28 16.85
N SER A 37 -2.27 -0.21 15.82
CA SER A 37 -3.71 -0.06 15.66
C SER A 37 -4.50 -1.00 16.57
N THR A 38 -5.78 -0.72 16.75
CA THR A 38 -6.74 -1.70 17.28
C THR A 38 -6.66 -3.01 16.47
N PRO A 39 -6.74 -4.18 17.13
CA PRO A 39 -6.55 -5.45 16.47
C PRO A 39 -7.61 -5.75 15.38
N VAL A 40 -7.16 -6.30 14.26
CA VAL A 40 -8.00 -6.94 13.25
C VAL A 40 -7.74 -8.44 13.32
N ALA A 41 -8.78 -9.26 13.41
CA ALA A 41 -8.67 -10.71 13.61
C ALA A 41 -7.73 -11.11 14.77
N GLY A 42 -7.71 -10.29 15.84
CA GLY A 42 -6.95 -10.57 17.06
C GLY A 42 -5.51 -10.09 17.08
N ARG A 43 -5.00 -9.43 16.03
CA ARG A 43 -3.66 -8.86 15.97
C ARG A 43 -3.65 -7.44 15.39
N PRO A 44 -2.73 -6.55 15.80
CA PRO A 44 -2.54 -5.27 15.14
C PRO A 44 -1.97 -5.51 13.74
N VAL A 45 -2.49 -4.78 12.76
CA VAL A 45 -2.04 -4.86 11.37
C VAL A 45 -1.42 -3.55 10.89
N GLU A 46 -1.72 -2.45 11.57
CA GLU A 46 -1.17 -1.15 11.28
C GLU A 46 -0.40 -0.60 12.47
N PHE A 47 0.65 0.15 12.18
CA PHE A 47 1.54 0.72 13.19
C PHE A 47 1.95 2.13 12.78
N VAL A 48 1.80 3.08 13.68
CA VAL A 48 2.32 4.44 13.50
C VAL A 48 3.69 4.53 14.16
N PHE A 49 4.71 4.88 13.40
CA PHE A 49 6.06 5.12 13.90
C PHE A 49 6.31 6.61 14.04
N MET A 50 6.86 6.98 15.19
CA MET A 50 7.38 8.33 15.48
C MET A 50 8.76 8.20 16.11
N GLY A 51 9.78 8.80 15.45
CA GLY A 51 11.16 8.69 15.91
C GLY A 51 12.17 8.95 14.81
N MET A 52 13.32 8.32 14.89
CA MET A 52 14.37 8.37 13.88
C MET A 52 14.47 7.01 13.17
N GLY A 53 14.25 7.02 11.87
CA GLY A 53 14.37 5.82 11.05
C GLY A 53 15.03 6.11 9.71
N ARG A 54 15.34 5.04 9.00
CA ARG A 54 15.86 5.08 7.63
C ARG A 54 15.35 3.87 6.85
N ILE A 55 14.94 4.12 5.62
CA ILE A 55 14.69 3.05 4.65
C ILE A 55 15.85 2.95 3.67
N GLU A 56 16.27 1.74 3.38
CA GLU A 56 17.35 1.40 2.46
C GLU A 56 16.84 0.40 1.43
N LEU A 57 17.07 0.71 0.15
CA LEU A 57 16.77 -0.17 -0.97
C LEU A 57 17.87 -0.06 -2.02
N ASP A 58 18.41 -1.20 -2.42
CA ASP A 58 19.26 -1.33 -3.60
C ASP A 58 18.41 -1.98 -4.70
N PRO A 59 18.10 -1.25 -5.79
CA PRO A 59 17.34 -1.83 -6.90
C PRO A 59 18.05 -3.07 -7.49
N PRO A 60 17.28 -4.06 -8.01
CA PRO A 60 17.85 -5.33 -8.44
C PRO A 60 18.71 -5.25 -9.69
N ASP A 61 18.51 -4.24 -10.51
CA ASP A 61 19.24 -4.08 -11.77
C ASP A 61 19.47 -2.61 -12.15
N GLY A 62 20.15 -2.40 -13.29
CA GLY A 62 20.51 -1.06 -13.75
C GLY A 62 19.33 -0.24 -14.31
N ILE A 63 18.25 -0.89 -14.73
CA ILE A 63 17.05 -0.20 -15.25
C ILE A 63 16.33 0.45 -14.07
N GLU A 64 16.03 -0.34 -13.03
CA GLU A 64 15.39 0.14 -11.82
C GLU A 64 16.26 1.14 -11.06
N ALA A 65 17.60 0.96 -11.06
CA ALA A 65 18.52 1.92 -10.47
C ALA A 65 18.50 3.26 -11.22
N GLY A 66 18.46 3.22 -12.56
CA GLY A 66 18.34 4.43 -13.39
C GLY A 66 16.98 5.11 -13.23
N GLN A 67 15.90 4.34 -13.10
CA GLN A 67 14.57 4.87 -12.83
C GLN A 67 14.54 5.57 -11.46
N LEU A 68 15.07 4.95 -10.42
CA LEU A 68 15.18 5.56 -9.09
C LEU A 68 15.98 6.87 -9.11
N GLU A 69 17.08 6.91 -9.88
CA GLU A 69 17.93 8.10 -10.01
C GLU A 69 17.17 9.30 -10.59
N LEU A 70 16.27 9.08 -11.55
CA LEU A 70 15.46 10.15 -12.14
C LEU A 70 14.61 10.89 -11.11
N PHE A 71 14.09 10.19 -10.10
CA PHE A 71 13.21 10.77 -9.09
C PHE A 71 13.93 11.22 -7.82
N THR A 72 15.02 10.54 -7.45
CA THR A 72 15.68 10.75 -6.15
C THR A 72 17.10 11.34 -6.26
N GLY A 73 17.65 11.39 -7.48
CA GLY A 73 19.03 11.80 -7.72
C GLY A 73 20.07 10.76 -7.28
N SER A 74 19.66 9.53 -6.97
CA SER A 74 20.54 8.44 -6.54
C SER A 74 20.07 7.09 -7.07
N THR A 75 21.02 6.24 -7.47
CA THR A 75 20.77 4.86 -7.90
C THR A 75 20.43 3.91 -6.76
N ARG A 76 20.46 4.40 -5.50
CA ARG A 76 20.16 3.64 -4.29
C ARG A 76 19.34 4.49 -3.34
N LEU A 77 18.29 3.92 -2.74
CA LEU A 77 17.53 4.62 -1.71
C LEU A 77 18.25 4.50 -0.37
N ARG A 78 18.46 5.63 0.28
CA ARG A 78 18.98 5.76 1.66
C ARG A 78 18.30 6.95 2.31
N GLN A 79 17.00 6.80 2.56
CA GLN A 79 16.16 7.91 2.96
C GLN A 79 15.88 7.89 4.46
N PRO A 80 16.34 8.90 5.23
CA PRO A 80 15.92 9.09 6.61
C PRO A 80 14.47 9.57 6.68
N PHE A 81 13.77 9.17 7.75
CA PHE A 81 12.42 9.62 8.05
C PHE A 81 12.21 9.75 9.55
N ARG A 82 11.20 10.52 9.93
CA ARG A 82 10.81 10.71 11.34
C ARG A 82 9.44 10.14 11.66
N ARG A 83 8.61 9.99 10.66
CA ARG A 83 7.23 9.51 10.77
C ARG A 83 6.99 8.49 9.67
N ALA A 84 6.26 7.44 10.03
CA ALA A 84 5.77 6.47 9.04
C ALA A 84 4.51 5.78 9.55
N VAL A 85 3.69 5.31 8.61
CA VAL A 85 2.62 4.35 8.90
C VAL A 85 2.96 3.06 8.19
N PHE A 86 2.93 1.94 8.92
CA PHE A 86 3.19 0.61 8.38
C PHE A 86 1.92 -0.22 8.40
N VAL A 87 1.67 -0.95 7.32
CA VAL A 87 0.74 -2.07 7.28
C VAL A 87 1.58 -3.33 7.16
N ILE A 88 1.43 -4.26 8.09
CA ILE A 88 2.31 -5.42 8.21
C ILE A 88 1.48 -6.70 8.33
N ALA A 89 1.51 -7.54 7.29
CA ALA A 89 0.98 -8.90 7.28
C ALA A 89 2.10 -9.95 7.30
N LEU A 90 3.26 -9.60 7.86
CA LEU A 90 4.41 -10.45 8.09
C LEU A 90 4.41 -10.93 9.54
N ASP A 91 3.99 -12.16 9.80
CA ASP A 91 3.92 -12.73 11.16
C ASP A 91 5.22 -12.58 11.93
N THR A 92 6.36 -12.88 11.29
CA THR A 92 7.68 -12.76 11.91
C THR A 92 8.02 -11.33 12.33
N ALA A 93 7.58 -10.33 11.58
CA ALA A 93 7.79 -8.92 11.91
C ALA A 93 6.87 -8.47 13.04
N VAL A 94 5.58 -8.84 13.00
CA VAL A 94 4.62 -8.56 14.07
C VAL A 94 5.05 -9.21 15.38
N ASP A 95 5.47 -10.47 15.35
CA ASP A 95 6.01 -11.18 16.51
C ASP A 95 7.29 -10.53 17.06
N ALA A 96 8.16 -10.02 16.18
CA ALA A 96 9.38 -9.33 16.61
C ALA A 96 9.05 -7.98 17.27
N ILE A 97 8.05 -7.26 16.80
CA ILE A 97 7.54 -6.04 17.42
C ILE A 97 6.91 -6.38 18.78
N ALA A 98 6.07 -7.40 18.86
CA ALA A 98 5.37 -7.78 20.08
C ALA A 98 6.31 -8.21 21.24
N ARG A 99 7.57 -8.53 20.95
CA ARG A 99 8.59 -8.83 21.98
C ARG A 99 9.28 -7.58 22.54
N ARG A 100 8.99 -6.39 22.01
CA ARG A 100 9.58 -5.15 22.49
C ARG A 100 8.90 -4.66 23.77
N PRO A 101 9.63 -3.91 24.60
CA PRO A 101 9.01 -3.25 25.75
C PRO A 101 7.84 -2.37 25.32
N THR A 102 6.78 -2.39 26.08
CA THR A 102 5.60 -1.55 25.86
C THR A 102 5.52 -0.44 26.91
N ARG A 103 5.02 0.69 26.48
CA ARG A 103 4.65 1.79 27.35
C ARG A 103 3.43 2.53 26.82
N PRO A 104 2.61 3.11 27.67
CA PRO A 104 1.56 4.00 27.21
C PRO A 104 2.16 5.28 26.62
N VAL A 105 1.47 5.83 25.64
CA VAL A 105 1.77 7.14 25.06
C VAL A 105 0.59 8.04 25.33
N ASP A 106 0.84 9.25 25.76
CA ASP A 106 -0.16 10.24 26.13
C ASP A 106 0.09 11.62 25.47
N GLY A 107 -0.85 12.54 25.65
CA GLY A 107 -0.76 13.91 25.18
C GLY A 107 -0.44 14.01 23.69
N ALA A 108 0.47 14.91 23.36
CA ALA A 108 0.77 15.26 21.96
C ALA A 108 1.22 14.06 21.11
N ALA A 109 1.88 13.07 21.69
CA ALA A 109 2.32 11.90 20.92
C ALA A 109 1.15 10.96 20.58
N ALA A 110 0.14 10.84 21.43
CA ALA A 110 -1.09 10.11 21.11
C ALA A 110 -1.91 10.84 20.05
N ASP A 111 -2.06 12.17 20.17
CA ASP A 111 -2.75 13.02 19.21
C ASP A 111 -2.08 12.96 17.82
N ASP A 112 -0.73 13.00 17.79
CA ASP A 112 0.07 12.86 16.57
C ASP A 112 -0.16 11.48 15.91
N ALA A 113 -0.18 10.40 16.68
CA ALA A 113 -0.41 9.06 16.17
C ALA A 113 -1.82 8.93 15.58
N GLU A 114 -2.84 9.50 16.25
CA GLU A 114 -4.21 9.54 15.75
C GLU A 114 -4.30 10.30 14.43
N ALA A 115 -3.77 11.53 14.38
CA ALA A 115 -3.79 12.34 13.18
C ALA A 115 -3.06 11.68 12.00
N MET A 116 -1.94 11.00 12.24
CA MET A 116 -1.20 10.28 11.20
C MET A 116 -2.00 9.09 10.67
N LEU A 117 -2.60 8.29 11.54
CA LEU A 117 -3.39 7.15 11.13
C LEU A 117 -4.66 7.59 10.41
N GLU A 118 -5.37 8.61 10.89
CA GLU A 118 -6.53 9.18 10.20
C GLU A 118 -6.17 9.70 8.80
N ALA A 119 -5.06 10.42 8.67
CA ALA A 119 -4.58 10.91 7.38
C ALA A 119 -4.24 9.76 6.41
N TRP A 120 -3.68 8.65 6.92
CA TRP A 120 -3.43 7.44 6.14
C TRP A 120 -4.72 6.76 5.72
N LEU A 121 -5.67 6.57 6.65
CA LEU A 121 -6.96 5.93 6.39
C LEU A 121 -7.81 6.69 5.36
N ALA A 122 -7.72 8.01 5.36
CA ALA A 122 -8.40 8.89 4.41
C ALA A 122 -7.61 9.07 3.09
N GLY A 123 -6.35 8.64 3.04
CA GLY A 123 -5.47 8.84 1.89
C GLY A 123 -5.91 8.08 0.63
N PRO A 124 -5.74 8.67 -0.56
CA PRO A 124 -6.03 7.99 -1.82
C PRO A 124 -5.10 6.80 -2.05
N GLU A 125 -3.88 6.85 -1.55
CA GLU A 125 -2.86 5.83 -1.68
C GLU A 125 -3.34 4.47 -1.16
N ARG A 126 -4.05 4.49 -0.02
CA ARG A 126 -4.61 3.30 0.60
C ARG A 126 -5.62 2.59 -0.31
N ARG A 127 -6.46 3.36 -1.00
CA ARG A 127 -7.44 2.83 -1.97
C ARG A 127 -6.76 2.33 -3.23
N TRP A 128 -5.78 3.06 -3.74
CA TRP A 128 -5.00 2.65 -4.92
C TRP A 128 -4.24 1.33 -4.72
N LEU A 129 -3.80 1.06 -3.50
CA LEU A 129 -3.08 -0.16 -3.14
C LEU A 129 -4.02 -1.28 -2.66
N ASP A 130 -5.32 -1.01 -2.59
CA ASP A 130 -6.34 -1.96 -2.12
C ASP A 130 -5.98 -2.61 -0.77
N VAL A 131 -5.48 -1.78 0.14
CA VAL A 131 -4.92 -2.23 1.44
C VAL A 131 -5.94 -3.02 2.25
N GLU A 132 -7.22 -2.61 2.21
CA GLU A 132 -8.30 -3.32 2.90
C GLU A 132 -8.46 -4.75 2.40
N ALA A 133 -8.37 -4.97 1.09
CA ALA A 133 -8.45 -6.30 0.53
C ALA A 133 -7.24 -7.16 0.94
N ARG A 134 -6.04 -6.57 1.03
CA ARG A 134 -4.83 -7.27 1.51
C ARG A 134 -4.94 -7.65 2.98
N ILE A 135 -5.39 -6.73 3.84
CA ILE A 135 -5.65 -7.00 5.26
C ILE A 135 -6.73 -8.08 5.41
N PHE A 136 -7.80 -8.01 4.60
CA PHE A 136 -8.86 -9.01 4.64
C PHE A 136 -8.36 -10.38 4.19
N ALA A 137 -7.64 -10.47 3.08
CA ALA A 137 -7.08 -11.70 2.56
C ALA A 137 -6.16 -12.37 3.60
N ASP A 138 -5.29 -11.59 4.25
CA ASP A 138 -4.43 -12.07 5.33
C ASP A 138 -5.27 -12.55 6.54
N ALA A 139 -6.29 -11.79 6.95
CA ALA A 139 -7.15 -12.14 8.08
C ALA A 139 -7.95 -13.44 7.87
N VAL A 140 -8.29 -13.78 6.62
CA VAL A 140 -8.93 -15.07 6.30
C VAL A 140 -7.91 -16.19 6.03
N GLY A 141 -6.62 -15.89 6.17
CA GLY A 141 -5.52 -16.85 6.01
C GLY A 141 -5.30 -17.26 4.55
N ASP A 142 -5.43 -16.32 3.62
CA ASP A 142 -5.04 -16.56 2.23
C ASP A 142 -3.51 -16.65 2.14
N PRO A 143 -2.95 -17.76 1.66
CA PRO A 143 -1.51 -17.95 1.60
C PRO A 143 -0.80 -16.97 0.65
N LEU A 144 -1.53 -16.37 -0.31
CA LEU A 144 -0.97 -15.38 -1.22
C LEU A 144 -0.83 -14.00 -0.59
N ALA A 145 -1.64 -13.69 0.43
CA ALA A 145 -1.57 -12.42 1.15
C ALA A 145 -0.47 -12.39 2.21
N ALA A 146 0.05 -13.56 2.59
CA ALA A 146 1.11 -13.65 3.58
C ALA A 146 2.37 -12.92 3.11
N GLY A 147 2.82 -11.96 3.90
CA GLY A 147 4.01 -11.17 3.57
C GLY A 147 3.72 -9.80 2.99
N PHE A 148 2.47 -9.36 2.90
CA PHE A 148 2.14 -7.99 2.52
C PHE A 148 2.77 -7.00 3.50
N PHE A 149 3.43 -6.00 2.95
CA PHE A 149 3.99 -4.87 3.69
C PHE A 149 3.73 -3.60 2.91
N CYS A 150 3.23 -2.58 3.58
CA CYS A 150 3.15 -1.24 3.03
C CYS A 150 3.68 -0.25 4.06
N GLY A 151 4.64 0.58 3.67
CA GLY A 151 5.15 1.69 4.47
C GLY A 151 4.89 3.02 3.79
N SER A 152 4.16 3.92 4.47
CA SER A 152 4.02 5.32 4.09
C SER A 152 4.99 6.14 4.92
N PHE A 153 5.98 6.76 4.29
CA PHE A 153 7.08 7.45 4.94
C PHE A 153 6.99 8.96 4.74
N GLU A 154 7.26 9.73 5.77
CA GLU A 154 7.58 11.16 5.68
C GLU A 154 9.10 11.32 5.62
N GLY A 155 9.64 11.23 4.40
CA GLY A 155 11.08 11.37 4.13
C GLY A 155 11.56 12.80 4.34
N THR A 156 12.77 12.95 4.85
CA THR A 156 13.36 14.27 5.12
C THR A 156 13.55 15.07 3.85
N ASP A 157 13.98 14.42 2.76
CA ASP A 157 14.36 15.08 1.52
C ASP A 157 13.36 14.85 0.38
N LEU A 158 12.71 13.68 0.36
CA LEU A 158 11.82 13.25 -0.72
C LEU A 158 10.33 13.54 -0.46
N GLY A 159 10.01 14.10 0.74
CA GLY A 159 8.62 14.26 1.13
C GLY A 159 7.94 12.92 1.41
N ARG A 160 6.64 12.84 1.15
CA ARG A 160 5.85 11.61 1.40
C ARG A 160 5.98 10.65 0.23
N PHE A 161 6.36 9.41 0.53
CA PHE A 161 6.45 8.32 -0.44
C PHE A 161 6.05 6.99 0.18
N LEU A 162 5.80 5.99 -0.67
CA LEU A 162 5.39 4.67 -0.25
C LEU A 162 6.38 3.61 -0.75
N TYR A 163 6.56 2.60 0.08
CA TYR A 163 7.22 1.37 -0.28
C TYR A 163 6.27 0.21 0.02
N VAL A 164 6.03 -0.63 -0.98
CA VAL A 164 5.06 -1.72 -0.92
C VAL A 164 5.71 -3.02 -1.33
N VAL A 165 5.44 -4.07 -0.57
CA VAL A 165 5.67 -5.47 -0.94
C VAL A 165 4.30 -6.13 -0.97
N ASP A 166 3.85 -6.50 -2.15
CA ASP A 166 2.56 -7.17 -2.37
C ASP A 166 2.79 -8.51 -3.08
N PRO A 167 2.77 -9.63 -2.35
CA PRO A 167 2.95 -10.94 -2.95
C PRO A 167 1.87 -11.32 -3.96
N MET A 168 0.72 -10.65 -3.92
CA MET A 168 -0.40 -10.86 -4.85
C MET A 168 -0.26 -10.04 -6.14
N ALA A 169 0.60 -9.03 -6.17
CA ALA A 169 0.81 -8.20 -7.36
C ALA A 169 1.75 -8.88 -8.37
N HIS A 170 1.62 -8.51 -9.65
CA HIS A 170 2.54 -8.96 -10.70
C HIS A 170 3.97 -8.45 -10.44
N GLU A 171 4.09 -7.17 -10.12
CA GLU A 171 5.32 -6.56 -9.64
C GLU A 171 5.20 -6.41 -8.13
N GLN A 172 5.85 -7.32 -7.43
CA GLN A 172 5.66 -7.51 -6.00
C GLN A 172 6.29 -6.44 -5.13
N VAL A 173 7.21 -5.66 -5.69
CA VAL A 173 7.88 -4.57 -4.99
C VAL A 173 7.65 -3.28 -5.74
N THR A 174 7.08 -2.30 -5.07
CA THR A 174 6.85 -0.96 -5.62
C THR A 174 7.35 0.09 -4.64
N LEU A 175 8.11 1.05 -5.16
CA LEU A 175 8.49 2.28 -4.47
C LEU A 175 8.02 3.45 -5.31
N GLY A 176 7.37 4.43 -4.71
CA GLY A 176 6.89 5.58 -5.46
C GLY A 176 6.13 6.60 -4.62
N GLN A 177 5.55 7.55 -5.31
CA GLN A 177 4.80 8.65 -4.72
C GLN A 177 3.46 8.83 -5.42
N PHE A 178 2.40 9.03 -4.66
CA PHE A 178 1.14 9.47 -5.22
C PHE A 178 1.16 10.99 -5.39
N VAL A 179 1.04 11.45 -6.62
CA VAL A 179 0.99 12.87 -6.96
C VAL A 179 -0.45 13.24 -7.28
N ARG A 180 -1.05 14.05 -6.42
CA ARG A 180 -2.42 14.54 -6.62
C ARG A 180 -2.49 15.40 -7.87
N ALA A 181 -3.61 15.29 -8.60
CA ALA A 181 -3.86 16.15 -9.74
C ALA A 181 -4.00 17.61 -9.29
N ASP A 182 -3.20 18.50 -9.86
CA ASP A 182 -3.37 19.95 -9.69
C ASP A 182 -4.52 20.44 -10.57
N LEU A 183 -5.72 20.43 -10.00
CA LEU A 183 -6.93 20.82 -10.69
C LEU A 183 -7.27 22.29 -10.43
N SER A 184 -7.58 23.04 -11.49
CA SER A 184 -8.19 24.33 -11.31
C SER A 184 -9.53 24.20 -10.56
N LYS A 185 -9.97 25.24 -9.84
CA LYS A 185 -11.29 25.26 -9.14
C LYS A 185 -12.46 24.92 -10.08
N ARG A 186 -12.33 25.19 -11.36
CA ARG A 186 -13.33 24.87 -12.38
C ARG A 186 -13.34 23.39 -12.69
N ASP A 187 -12.16 22.81 -12.91
CA ASP A 187 -12.00 21.39 -13.23
C ASP A 187 -12.34 20.52 -12.02
N GLU A 188 -11.97 20.95 -10.82
CA GLU A 188 -12.39 20.30 -9.57
C GLU A 188 -13.92 20.20 -9.45
N ARG A 189 -14.65 21.30 -9.70
CA ARG A 189 -16.12 21.29 -9.68
C ARG A 189 -16.70 20.38 -10.78
N ARG A 190 -16.07 20.33 -11.95
CA ARG A 190 -16.49 19.47 -13.05
C ARG A 190 -16.27 18.01 -12.68
N ALA A 191 -15.08 17.66 -12.18
CA ALA A 191 -14.74 16.32 -11.71
C ALA A 191 -15.69 15.86 -10.63
N ARG A 192 -15.94 16.68 -9.61
CA ARG A 192 -16.90 16.39 -8.53
C ARG A 192 -18.28 16.03 -9.06
N ARG A 193 -18.84 16.84 -9.97
CA ARG A 193 -20.16 16.57 -10.57
C ARG A 193 -20.18 15.25 -11.35
N THR A 194 -19.09 14.97 -12.07
CA THR A 194 -18.97 13.73 -12.86
C THR A 194 -18.92 12.51 -11.95
N ILE A 195 -18.12 12.58 -10.90
CA ILE A 195 -18.00 11.51 -9.88
C ILE A 195 -19.35 11.29 -9.18
N GLU A 196 -19.99 12.36 -8.67
CA GLU A 196 -21.28 12.26 -7.99
C GLU A 196 -22.38 11.70 -8.90
N LYS A 197 -22.36 12.03 -10.20
CA LYS A 197 -23.27 11.46 -11.17
C LYS A 197 -23.02 9.95 -11.35
N ALA A 198 -21.77 9.55 -11.54
CA ALA A 198 -21.39 8.16 -11.72
C ALA A 198 -21.67 7.31 -10.47
N GLN A 199 -21.48 7.87 -9.29
CA GLN A 199 -21.84 7.21 -8.01
C GLN A 199 -23.36 6.99 -7.89
N ARG A 200 -24.17 8.00 -8.25
CA ARG A 200 -25.65 7.85 -8.28
C ARG A 200 -26.13 6.82 -9.29
N GLU A 201 -25.41 6.65 -10.38
CA GLU A 201 -25.70 5.66 -11.41
C GLU A 201 -25.14 4.26 -11.07
N GLY A 202 -24.48 4.10 -9.90
CA GLY A 202 -23.85 2.86 -9.46
C GLY A 202 -22.63 2.43 -10.28
N LYS A 203 -22.07 3.35 -11.08
CA LYS A 203 -20.91 3.09 -11.95
C LYS A 203 -19.56 3.26 -11.23
N LEU A 204 -19.55 4.01 -10.14
CA LEU A 204 -18.37 4.24 -9.30
C LEU A 204 -18.75 4.10 -7.84
N ILE A 205 -17.87 3.50 -7.05
CA ILE A 205 -18.03 3.34 -5.60
C ILE A 205 -16.80 3.96 -4.92
N GLY A 206 -17.04 4.91 -4.01
CA GLY A 206 -16.00 5.40 -3.08
C GLY A 206 -14.96 6.36 -3.67
N LEU A 207 -14.99 6.69 -4.97
CA LEU A 207 -14.04 7.66 -5.55
C LEU A 207 -14.39 9.10 -5.17
N GLU A 208 -13.41 9.88 -4.78
CA GLU A 208 -13.51 11.32 -4.50
C GLU A 208 -12.61 12.14 -5.42
N VAL A 209 -12.82 13.46 -5.49
CA VAL A 209 -11.92 14.35 -6.25
C VAL A 209 -10.50 14.34 -5.67
N ALA A 210 -10.37 14.14 -4.38
CA ALA A 210 -9.07 14.02 -3.72
C ALA A 210 -8.27 12.79 -4.16
N ASP A 211 -8.93 11.79 -4.76
CA ASP A 211 -8.30 10.57 -5.27
C ASP A 211 -7.79 10.72 -6.71
N LEU A 212 -8.06 11.85 -7.33
CA LEU A 212 -7.54 12.13 -8.67
C LEU A 212 -6.06 12.47 -8.58
N GLY A 213 -5.25 11.68 -9.26
CA GLY A 213 -3.81 11.83 -9.27
C GLY A 213 -3.15 10.78 -10.14
N THR A 214 -1.83 10.76 -10.09
CA THR A 214 -0.99 9.78 -10.76
C THR A 214 -0.06 9.15 -9.75
N TRP A 215 0.35 7.94 -10.04
CA TRP A 215 1.38 7.26 -9.28
C TRP A 215 2.72 7.42 -10.00
N ASP A 216 3.66 8.13 -9.38
CA ASP A 216 5.03 8.20 -9.86
C ASP A 216 5.80 7.00 -9.29
N THR A 217 6.01 5.99 -10.13
CA THR A 217 6.74 4.78 -9.80
C THR A 217 8.24 5.03 -9.93
N TRP A 218 8.97 4.91 -8.82
CA TRP A 218 10.43 5.07 -8.79
C TRP A 218 11.16 3.73 -8.96
N VAL A 219 10.59 2.66 -8.42
CA VAL A 219 11.03 1.27 -8.59
C VAL A 219 9.81 0.38 -8.68
N SER A 220 9.80 -0.56 -9.61
CA SER A 220 8.78 -1.59 -9.74
C SER A 220 9.42 -2.89 -10.21
N THR A 221 9.43 -3.92 -9.36
CA THR A 221 10.14 -5.16 -9.66
C THR A 221 9.48 -6.37 -9.03
N SER A 222 9.69 -7.53 -9.65
CA SER A 222 9.33 -8.82 -9.06
C SER A 222 10.44 -9.31 -8.15
N PHE A 223 10.12 -10.19 -7.18
CA PHE A 223 11.15 -10.88 -6.44
C PHE A 223 12.03 -11.68 -7.43
N GLN A 224 13.33 -11.48 -7.35
CA GLN A 224 14.28 -12.40 -7.95
C GLN A 224 14.29 -13.70 -7.11
N SER A 225 13.17 -14.40 -7.06
CA SER A 225 13.16 -15.74 -6.52
C SER A 225 13.69 -16.65 -7.62
N ASP A 226 14.83 -17.21 -7.38
CA ASP A 226 15.26 -18.42 -8.05
C ASP A 226 14.06 -19.34 -8.16
N ASP A 227 13.70 -19.72 -9.35
CA ASP A 227 12.67 -20.67 -9.75
C ASP A 227 11.35 -20.10 -10.25
N ALA A 228 11.04 -20.59 -11.39
CA ALA A 228 9.78 -20.99 -12.03
C ALA A 228 8.40 -20.53 -11.47
N ARG A 229 8.32 -19.92 -10.30
CA ARG A 229 7.13 -19.26 -9.78
C ARG A 229 6.94 -17.86 -10.36
N SER A 230 8.01 -17.27 -10.89
CA SER A 230 7.96 -15.91 -11.47
C SER A 230 7.54 -15.90 -12.94
N THR A 231 7.44 -17.04 -13.60
CA THR A 231 7.03 -17.13 -15.01
C THR A 231 5.53 -17.18 -15.23
N SER A 232 4.77 -17.43 -14.19
CA SER A 232 3.33 -17.18 -14.19
C SER A 232 3.04 -16.15 -13.12
N GLY A 233 2.71 -14.95 -13.49
CA GLY A 233 2.07 -13.97 -12.61
C GLY A 233 0.71 -14.50 -12.16
N SER A 234 0.70 -15.72 -11.59
CA SER A 234 -0.52 -16.37 -11.18
C SER A 234 -0.97 -15.78 -9.87
N ARG A 235 -1.86 -14.82 -9.94
CA ARG A 235 -2.69 -14.34 -8.83
C ARG A 235 -3.59 -15.44 -8.25
N GLY A 236 -3.14 -16.70 -8.27
CA GLY A 236 -3.95 -17.86 -7.91
C GLY A 236 -4.99 -18.25 -8.96
N VAL A 237 -5.20 -17.42 -9.98
CA VAL A 237 -6.10 -17.67 -11.11
C VAL A 237 -5.44 -17.30 -12.43
N GLU A 238 -5.71 -18.07 -13.46
CA GLU A 238 -5.30 -17.77 -14.83
C GLU A 238 -6.54 -17.44 -15.66
N PRO A 239 -6.54 -16.34 -16.43
CA PRO A 239 -7.61 -16.08 -17.37
C PRO A 239 -7.54 -17.11 -18.51
N ASP A 240 -8.65 -17.83 -18.71
CA ASP A 240 -8.81 -18.84 -19.74
C ASP A 240 -9.46 -18.25 -21.00
N HIS A 241 -10.41 -17.34 -20.80
CA HIS A 241 -11.15 -16.72 -21.92
C HIS A 241 -11.64 -15.32 -21.56
N TYR A 242 -11.58 -14.42 -22.55
CA TYR A 242 -12.19 -13.10 -22.50
C TYR A 242 -13.26 -12.99 -23.58
N GLU A 243 -14.45 -12.53 -23.20
CA GLU A 243 -15.48 -12.09 -24.11
C GLU A 243 -15.72 -10.60 -23.89
N ILE A 244 -15.44 -9.79 -24.91
CA ILE A 244 -15.53 -8.34 -24.82
C ILE A 244 -16.58 -7.86 -25.83
N ASP A 245 -17.65 -7.25 -25.31
CA ASP A 245 -18.64 -6.53 -26.12
C ASP A 245 -18.44 -5.04 -25.87
N ALA A 246 -18.02 -4.31 -26.90
CA ALA A 246 -17.67 -2.90 -26.79
C ALA A 246 -18.34 -2.09 -27.90
N ALA A 247 -18.94 -0.96 -27.53
CA ALA A 247 -19.58 -0.02 -28.44
C ALA A 247 -19.09 1.39 -28.21
N LEU A 248 -18.73 2.08 -29.30
CA LEU A 248 -18.47 3.52 -29.31
C LEU A 248 -19.76 4.25 -29.64
N ARG A 249 -20.18 5.17 -28.79
CA ARG A 249 -21.43 5.90 -28.94
C ARG A 249 -21.23 7.41 -28.94
N GLY A 250 -22.07 8.07 -29.74
CA GLY A 250 -22.16 9.52 -29.77
C GLY A 250 -20.99 10.22 -30.43
N ARG A 251 -21.12 11.57 -30.52
CA ARG A 251 -20.07 12.45 -31.08
C ARG A 251 -18.87 12.61 -30.15
N ASP A 252 -19.05 12.33 -28.86
CA ASP A 252 -18.03 12.46 -27.81
C ASP A 252 -17.23 11.14 -27.64
N LEU A 253 -17.44 10.16 -28.53
CA LEU A 253 -16.74 8.86 -28.55
C LEU A 253 -16.82 8.14 -27.19
N GLU A 254 -18.00 8.11 -26.58
CA GLU A 254 -18.21 7.38 -25.32
C GLU A 254 -18.07 5.88 -25.59
N LEU A 255 -17.12 5.23 -24.85
CA LEU A 255 -16.92 3.80 -24.90
C LEU A 255 -17.80 3.12 -23.84
N GLU A 256 -18.69 2.26 -24.27
CA GLU A 256 -19.43 1.34 -23.41
C GLU A 256 -18.92 -0.08 -23.67
N ALA A 257 -18.46 -0.76 -22.63
CA ALA A 257 -17.95 -2.12 -22.77
C ALA A 257 -18.47 -3.04 -21.67
N THR A 258 -18.81 -4.27 -22.06
CA THR A 258 -19.07 -5.38 -21.13
C THR A 258 -17.99 -6.42 -21.35
N VAL A 259 -17.30 -6.78 -20.27
CA VAL A 259 -16.24 -7.79 -20.31
C VAL A 259 -16.67 -8.98 -19.44
N ARG A 260 -16.62 -10.18 -20.03
CA ARG A 260 -16.81 -11.44 -19.31
C ARG A 260 -15.48 -12.20 -19.32
N VAL A 261 -14.99 -12.54 -18.14
CA VAL A 261 -13.72 -13.25 -17.98
C VAL A 261 -13.98 -14.63 -17.37
N SER A 262 -13.51 -15.68 -18.05
CA SER A 262 -13.48 -17.03 -17.51
C SER A 262 -12.12 -17.27 -16.87
N LEU A 263 -12.11 -17.69 -15.61
CA LEU A 263 -10.88 -17.86 -14.81
C LEU A 263 -10.72 -19.34 -14.44
N ARG A 264 -9.46 -19.80 -14.43
CA ARG A 264 -9.07 -21.10 -13.90
C ARG A 264 -8.26 -20.90 -12.62
N VAL A 265 -8.69 -21.52 -11.53
CA VAL A 265 -7.94 -21.49 -10.26
C VAL A 265 -6.73 -22.42 -10.40
N VAL A 266 -5.52 -21.90 -10.12
CA VAL A 266 -4.25 -22.63 -10.28
C VAL A 266 -3.49 -22.81 -8.97
N VAL A 267 -4.00 -22.26 -7.87
CA VAL A 267 -3.41 -22.38 -6.52
C VAL A 267 -4.40 -23.05 -5.58
N ASP A 268 -3.91 -24.07 -4.87
CA ASP A 268 -4.72 -24.73 -3.85
C ASP A 268 -5.05 -23.77 -2.70
N ARG A 269 -6.32 -23.86 -2.23
CA ARG A 269 -6.81 -23.07 -1.09
C ARG A 269 -6.89 -21.57 -1.34
N LEU A 270 -6.99 -21.13 -2.59
CA LEU A 270 -7.30 -19.73 -2.90
C LEU A 270 -8.57 -19.30 -2.16
N ARG A 271 -8.52 -18.18 -1.46
CA ARG A 271 -9.65 -17.65 -0.67
C ARG A 271 -10.13 -16.31 -1.16
N THR A 272 -9.28 -15.59 -1.88
CA THR A 272 -9.59 -14.27 -2.42
C THR A 272 -9.14 -14.19 -3.87
N VAL A 273 -9.85 -13.44 -4.67
CA VAL A 273 -9.47 -13.09 -6.04
C VAL A 273 -9.57 -11.59 -6.17
N ASP A 274 -8.49 -10.99 -6.63
CA ASP A 274 -8.38 -9.56 -6.90
C ASP A 274 -8.54 -9.31 -8.41
N PHE A 275 -9.34 -8.29 -8.80
CA PHE A 275 -9.66 -7.95 -10.18
C PHE A 275 -9.31 -6.50 -10.51
#